data_27c87bb135dc4f91cf41ed807df80140
#
_entry.id   27c87bb135dc4f91cf41ed807df80140
#
_cell.length_a   1.000
_cell.length_b   1.000
_cell.length_c   1.000
_cell.angle_alpha   90.00
_cell.angle_beta   90.00
_cell.angle_gamma   90.00
#
_symmetry.space_group_name_H-M   'P 1'
#
loop_
_entity.id
_entity.type
_entity.pdbx_description
1 polymer ?
#
loop_
_entity_poly.entity_id
_entity_poly.type
_entity_poly.pdbx_seq_one_letter_code
_entity_poly.pdbx_strand_id
1 'polypeptide(L)'
;GFIGSSLIHKAVVATDWNIINIDKLTYSGNLSSLAEIENNPRYNFIHGDIADMDAVRAALETYKPDAIMNLAAESHVDRSIDDPSPFIETNIKGTFILLEETRRYWKNLQLSSPDKAKNFRFHHISTDEVFGDLAEIDGKKQFFSEKTPYAPSSPYSASKASSDHLIRAWHRTYGLPTLIT
;
A
#
# COMPACT_ATOMS: atom_id res chain seq x y z
N GLY A 1 8.34 0.39 -8.02
CA GLY A 1 8.86 -0.98 -8.09
C GLY A 1 8.11 -1.85 -9.10
N PHE A 2 8.51 -3.14 -9.26
CA PHE A 2 8.03 -4.04 -10.33
C PHE A 2 6.50 -4.19 -10.38
N ILE A 3 5.87 -4.55 -9.26
CA ILE A 3 4.41 -4.77 -9.22
C ILE A 3 3.68 -3.45 -9.50
N GLY A 4 4.09 -2.37 -8.86
CA GLY A 4 3.45 -1.05 -9.04
C GLY A 4 3.54 -0.55 -10.48
N SER A 5 4.69 -0.64 -11.13
CA SER A 5 4.84 -0.22 -12.52
C SER A 5 3.98 -1.05 -13.48
N SER A 6 3.94 -2.37 -13.28
CA SER A 6 3.09 -3.26 -14.08
C SER A 6 1.59 -2.93 -13.93
N LEU A 7 1.16 -2.66 -12.70
CA LEU A 7 -0.21 -2.23 -12.42
C LEU A 7 -0.55 -0.90 -13.11
N ILE A 8 0.35 0.08 -13.01
CA ILE A 8 0.16 1.41 -13.63
C ILE A 8 0.05 1.28 -15.15
N HIS A 9 0.95 0.54 -15.81
CA HIS A 9 0.84 0.27 -17.24
C HIS A 9 -0.50 -0.32 -17.63
N LYS A 10 -0.91 -1.39 -16.92
CA LYS A 10 -2.19 -2.04 -17.18
C LYS A 10 -3.37 -1.09 -16.96
N ALA A 11 -3.35 -0.28 -15.91
CA ALA A 11 -4.42 0.65 -15.60
C ALA A 11 -4.54 1.76 -16.67
N VAL A 12 -3.42 2.35 -17.10
CA VAL A 12 -3.41 3.38 -18.15
C VAL A 12 -3.94 2.85 -19.49
N VAL A 13 -3.63 1.58 -19.84
CA VAL A 13 -4.07 0.98 -21.12
C VAL A 13 -5.51 0.49 -21.05
N ALA A 14 -5.92 -0.14 -19.95
CA ALA A 14 -7.19 -0.86 -19.84
C ALA A 14 -8.34 -0.05 -19.25
N THR A 15 -8.08 1.14 -18.72
CA THR A 15 -9.10 1.98 -18.07
C THR A 15 -8.96 3.46 -18.47
N ASP A 16 -9.96 4.27 -18.10
CA ASP A 16 -9.92 5.74 -18.24
C ASP A 16 -9.45 6.44 -16.95
N TRP A 17 -8.82 5.73 -16.05
CA TRP A 17 -8.40 6.26 -14.76
C TRP A 17 -7.27 7.29 -14.91
N ASN A 18 -7.33 8.32 -14.07
CA ASN A 18 -6.19 9.19 -13.82
C ASN A 18 -5.34 8.57 -12.72
N ILE A 19 -4.07 8.34 -13.01
CA ILE A 19 -3.12 7.67 -12.11
C ILE A 19 -2.19 8.68 -11.48
N ILE A 20 -2.16 8.72 -10.16
CA ILE A 20 -1.20 9.50 -9.37
C ILE A 20 -0.26 8.51 -8.71
N ASN A 21 0.98 8.49 -9.13
CA ASN A 21 2.01 7.59 -8.63
C ASN A 21 2.92 8.34 -7.66
N ILE A 22 2.91 7.96 -6.39
CA ILE A 22 3.86 8.44 -5.37
C ILE A 22 4.89 7.35 -5.14
N ASP A 23 6.17 7.66 -5.33
CA ASP A 23 7.27 6.73 -5.09
C ASP A 23 8.49 7.50 -4.54
N LYS A 24 9.13 6.94 -3.53
CA LYS A 24 10.33 7.50 -2.89
C LYS A 24 11.59 7.29 -3.72
N LEU A 25 11.54 6.42 -4.75
CA LEU A 25 12.65 6.04 -5.62
C LEU A 25 13.85 5.48 -4.83
N THR A 26 13.57 4.51 -3.97
CA THR A 26 14.64 3.72 -3.33
C THR A 26 15.26 2.75 -4.35
N TYR A 27 16.09 1.82 -3.88
CA TYR A 27 16.79 0.86 -4.75
C TYR A 27 15.89 0.06 -5.71
N SER A 28 14.62 -0.13 -5.36
CA SER A 28 13.64 -0.85 -6.19
C SER A 28 12.79 0.08 -7.07
N GLY A 29 12.89 1.39 -6.88
CA GLY A 29 12.18 2.41 -7.65
C GLY A 29 12.95 2.80 -8.90
N ASN A 30 12.39 2.52 -10.09
CA ASN A 30 13.01 2.89 -11.36
C ASN A 30 11.99 3.49 -12.32
N LEU A 31 12.14 4.79 -12.61
CA LEU A 31 11.23 5.51 -13.52
C LEU A 31 11.30 5.00 -14.95
N SER A 32 12.42 4.40 -15.38
CA SER A 32 12.52 3.83 -16.73
C SER A 32 11.48 2.73 -16.98
N SER A 33 11.00 2.08 -15.92
CA SER A 33 9.90 1.10 -16.02
C SER A 33 8.55 1.74 -16.43
N LEU A 34 8.46 3.06 -16.43
CA LEU A 34 7.24 3.83 -16.78
C LEU A 34 7.49 4.81 -17.93
N ALA A 35 8.65 4.73 -18.62
CA ALA A 35 9.04 5.65 -19.68
C ALA A 35 8.00 5.71 -20.83
N GLU A 36 7.38 4.60 -21.17
CA GLU A 36 6.37 4.53 -22.24
C GLU A 36 5.10 5.37 -21.93
N ILE A 37 4.83 5.61 -20.67
CA ILE A 37 3.63 6.34 -20.21
C ILE A 37 3.93 7.66 -19.51
N GLU A 38 5.20 8.05 -19.40
CA GLU A 38 5.58 9.26 -18.65
C GLU A 38 4.90 10.53 -19.17
N ASN A 39 4.64 10.60 -20.49
CA ASN A 39 3.98 11.72 -21.14
C ASN A 39 2.45 11.51 -21.33
N ASN A 40 1.88 10.45 -20.74
CA ASN A 40 0.44 10.24 -20.83
C ASN A 40 -0.30 11.27 -19.95
N PRO A 41 -1.29 12.02 -20.49
CA PRO A 41 -1.99 13.07 -19.74
C PRO A 41 -2.76 12.55 -18.51
N ARG A 42 -2.99 11.26 -18.42
CA ARG A 42 -3.66 10.62 -17.29
C ARG A 42 -2.68 10.05 -16.25
N TYR A 43 -1.36 10.22 -16.44
CA TYR A 43 -0.34 9.77 -15.51
C TYR A 43 0.39 10.96 -14.88
N ASN A 44 0.47 10.99 -13.57
CA ASN A 44 1.23 11.98 -12.81
C ASN A 44 2.16 11.27 -11.84
N PHE A 45 3.41 11.71 -11.79
CA PHE A 45 4.41 11.22 -10.85
C PHE A 45 4.70 12.25 -9.77
N ILE A 46 4.76 11.79 -8.53
CA ILE A 46 5.18 12.56 -7.36
C ILE A 46 6.37 11.83 -6.72
N HIS A 47 7.52 12.48 -6.68
CA HIS A 47 8.64 12.00 -5.87
C HIS A 47 8.33 12.30 -4.40
N GLY A 48 7.98 11.29 -3.61
CA GLY A 48 7.55 11.49 -2.23
C GLY A 48 7.60 10.20 -1.41
N ASP A 49 7.74 10.38 -0.10
CA ASP A 49 7.72 9.29 0.88
C ASP A 49 6.35 9.20 1.53
N ILE A 50 5.78 8.00 1.64
CA ILE A 50 4.52 7.79 2.38
C ILE A 50 4.69 8.02 3.90
N ALA A 51 5.92 8.05 4.40
CA ALA A 51 6.26 8.43 5.78
C ALA A 51 6.37 9.95 5.99
N ASP A 52 6.22 10.75 4.93
CA ASP A 52 6.12 12.20 4.99
C ASP A 52 4.66 12.64 4.98
N MET A 53 4.18 13.08 6.14
CA MET A 53 2.79 13.49 6.35
C MET A 53 2.37 14.65 5.43
N ASP A 54 3.24 15.63 5.25
CA ASP A 54 2.92 16.82 4.48
C ASP A 54 2.88 16.52 2.98
N ALA A 55 3.78 15.66 2.50
CA ALA A 55 3.77 15.17 1.12
C ALA A 55 2.50 14.37 0.81
N VAL A 56 2.12 13.44 1.69
CA VAL A 56 0.88 12.65 1.54
C VAL A 56 -0.35 13.57 1.57
N ARG A 57 -0.41 14.50 2.52
CA ARG A 57 -1.51 15.47 2.64
C ARG A 57 -1.67 16.31 1.38
N ALA A 58 -0.59 16.90 0.90
CA ALA A 58 -0.59 17.73 -0.31
C ALA A 58 -1.07 16.94 -1.54
N ALA A 59 -0.64 15.69 -1.68
CA ALA A 59 -1.09 14.82 -2.76
C ALA A 59 -2.60 14.55 -2.70
N LEU A 60 -3.14 14.21 -1.53
CA LEU A 60 -4.58 13.95 -1.36
C LEU A 60 -5.43 15.20 -1.62
N GLU A 61 -4.99 16.36 -1.16
CA GLU A 61 -5.70 17.64 -1.35
C GLU A 61 -5.68 18.11 -2.80
N THR A 62 -4.55 17.91 -3.49
CA THR A 62 -4.37 18.32 -4.89
C THR A 62 -5.16 17.44 -5.84
N TYR A 63 -5.00 16.12 -5.72
CA TYR A 63 -5.52 15.18 -6.71
C TYR A 63 -6.88 14.58 -6.36
N LYS A 64 -7.31 14.67 -5.12
CA LYS A 64 -8.64 14.22 -4.63
C LYS A 64 -9.03 12.83 -5.13
N PRO A 65 -8.21 11.79 -4.87
CA PRO A 65 -8.39 10.47 -5.45
C PRO A 65 -9.71 9.82 -5.04
N ASP A 66 -10.26 8.99 -5.93
CA ASP A 66 -11.44 8.17 -5.67
C ASP A 66 -11.07 6.83 -5.00
N ALA A 67 -9.81 6.42 -5.09
CA ALA A 67 -9.25 5.25 -4.41
C ALA A 67 -7.75 5.40 -4.19
N ILE A 68 -7.22 4.69 -3.21
CA ILE A 68 -5.79 4.60 -2.93
C ILE A 68 -5.39 3.13 -2.94
N MET A 69 -4.28 2.81 -3.62
CA MET A 69 -3.63 1.50 -3.56
C MET A 69 -2.25 1.65 -2.96
N ASN A 70 -2.03 1.08 -1.78
CA ASN A 70 -0.75 1.11 -1.09
C ASN A 70 0.09 -0.12 -1.46
N LEU A 71 1.01 0.06 -2.41
CA LEU A 71 2.04 -0.90 -2.79
C LEU A 71 3.43 -0.50 -2.26
N ALA A 72 3.54 0.66 -1.63
CA ALA A 72 4.81 1.14 -1.10
C ALA A 72 5.24 0.26 0.09
N ALA A 73 6.41 -0.33 -0.02
CA ALA A 73 7.00 -1.16 1.03
C ALA A 73 8.51 -1.36 0.80
N GLU A 74 9.25 -1.50 1.89
CA GLU A 74 10.49 -2.25 1.87
C GLU A 74 10.14 -3.75 1.87
N SER A 75 10.70 -4.54 0.93
CA SER A 75 10.21 -5.90 0.64
C SER A 75 11.29 -6.98 0.59
N HIS A 76 12.57 -6.65 0.73
CA HIS A 76 13.66 -7.61 0.61
C HIS A 76 13.98 -8.25 1.96
N VAL A 77 13.61 -9.52 2.16
CA VAL A 77 13.70 -10.23 3.44
C VAL A 77 15.11 -10.19 4.03
N ASP A 78 16.16 -10.58 3.26
CA ASP A 78 17.54 -10.62 3.76
C ASP A 78 17.99 -9.23 4.27
N ARG A 79 17.64 -8.16 3.53
CA ARG A 79 17.93 -6.78 3.99
C ARG A 79 17.22 -6.43 5.28
N SER A 80 16.04 -6.99 5.54
CA SER A 80 15.33 -6.77 6.81
C SER A 80 16.03 -7.42 7.99
N ILE A 81 16.80 -8.47 7.75
CA ILE A 81 17.60 -9.15 8.78
C ILE A 81 18.85 -8.32 9.09
N ASP A 82 19.50 -7.76 8.06
CA ASP A 82 20.71 -6.94 8.22
C ASP A 82 20.39 -5.57 8.84
N ASP A 83 19.33 -4.90 8.37
CA ASP A 83 18.87 -3.60 8.91
C ASP A 83 17.33 -3.52 8.86
N PRO A 84 16.64 -3.77 9.97
CA PRO A 84 15.19 -3.71 10.06
C PRO A 84 14.61 -2.28 10.06
N SER A 85 15.42 -1.25 10.33
CA SER A 85 14.93 0.13 10.55
C SER A 85 14.14 0.68 9.37
N PRO A 86 14.58 0.55 8.09
CA PRO A 86 13.81 1.02 6.93
C PRO A 86 12.44 0.34 6.80
N PHE A 87 12.31 -0.92 7.24
CA PHE A 87 11.06 -1.67 7.21
C PHE A 87 10.04 -1.13 8.22
N ILE A 88 10.50 -0.76 9.42
CA ILE A 88 9.66 -0.10 10.42
C ILE A 88 9.20 1.28 9.93
N GLU A 89 10.14 2.09 9.42
CA GLU A 89 9.84 3.43 8.92
C GLU A 89 8.86 3.39 7.73
N THR A 90 9.11 2.56 6.74
CA THR A 90 8.27 2.52 5.53
C THR A 90 6.99 1.72 5.74
N ASN A 91 7.10 0.46 6.20
CA ASN A 91 5.96 -0.43 6.21
C ASN A 91 4.99 -0.11 7.36
N ILE A 92 5.49 0.25 8.54
CA ILE A 92 4.63 0.53 9.70
C ILE A 92 4.29 2.02 9.78
N LYS A 93 5.30 2.87 9.94
CA LYS A 93 5.08 4.31 10.11
C LYS A 93 4.52 4.96 8.84
N GLY A 94 5.04 4.60 7.66
CA GLY A 94 4.52 5.09 6.38
C GLY A 94 3.06 4.68 6.17
N THR A 95 2.71 3.43 6.45
CA THR A 95 1.31 2.97 6.38
C THR A 95 0.43 3.70 7.39
N PHE A 96 0.91 3.93 8.62
CA PHE A 96 0.18 4.71 9.63
C PHE A 96 -0.10 6.14 9.14
N ILE A 97 0.89 6.84 8.63
CA ILE A 97 0.74 8.22 8.11
C ILE A 97 -0.24 8.25 6.95
N LEU A 98 -0.09 7.32 6.00
CA LEU A 98 -0.98 7.22 4.85
C LEU A 98 -2.44 6.96 5.30
N LEU A 99 -2.65 6.11 6.30
CA LEU A 99 -3.99 5.86 6.88
C LEU A 99 -4.58 7.09 7.57
N GLU A 100 -3.80 7.83 8.35
CA GLU A 100 -4.29 9.03 9.06
C GLU A 100 -4.67 10.14 8.08
N GLU A 101 -3.83 10.42 7.10
CA GLU A 101 -4.14 11.44 6.10
C GLU A 101 -5.30 11.01 5.20
N THR A 102 -5.39 9.71 4.86
CA THR A 102 -6.55 9.17 4.14
C THR A 102 -7.83 9.29 4.95
N ARG A 103 -7.79 8.99 6.25
CA ARG A 103 -8.94 9.13 7.15
C ARG A 103 -9.41 10.59 7.23
N ARG A 104 -8.47 11.55 7.34
CA ARG A 104 -8.77 12.98 7.31
C ARG A 104 -9.42 13.39 5.99
N TYR A 105 -8.85 12.97 4.87
CA TYR A 105 -9.38 13.20 3.53
C TYR A 105 -10.78 12.60 3.36
N TRP A 106 -10.97 11.35 3.72
CA TRP A 106 -12.26 10.65 3.61
C TRP A 106 -13.36 11.28 4.47
N LYS A 107 -13.06 11.74 5.68
CA LYS A 107 -14.02 12.51 6.50
C LYS A 107 -14.45 13.80 5.80
N ASN A 108 -13.55 14.53 5.21
CA ASN A 108 -13.89 15.72 4.43
C ASN A 108 -14.73 15.36 3.19
N LEU A 109 -14.42 14.24 2.56
CA LEU A 109 -15.17 13.75 1.41
C LEU A 109 -16.62 13.36 1.79
N GLN A 110 -16.82 12.78 2.98
CA GLN A 110 -18.18 12.48 3.51
C GLN A 110 -19.05 13.74 3.62
N LEU A 111 -18.45 14.87 3.95
CA LEU A 111 -19.18 16.15 4.10
C LEU A 111 -19.41 16.84 2.74
N SER A 112 -18.44 16.79 1.86
CA SER A 112 -18.44 17.52 0.57
C SER A 112 -19.03 16.74 -0.60
N SER A 113 -18.90 15.42 -0.59
CA SER A 113 -19.30 14.52 -1.69
C SER A 113 -19.62 13.11 -1.17
N PRO A 114 -20.77 12.92 -0.51
CA PRO A 114 -21.14 11.67 0.17
C PRO A 114 -21.11 10.43 -0.76
N ASP A 115 -21.50 10.57 -2.01
CA ASP A 115 -21.50 9.47 -2.99
C ASP A 115 -20.07 9.02 -3.33
N LYS A 116 -19.12 9.97 -3.46
CA LYS A 116 -17.71 9.63 -3.62
C LYS A 116 -17.17 8.93 -2.38
N ALA A 117 -17.49 9.43 -1.19
CA ALA A 117 -17.06 8.83 0.07
C ALA A 117 -17.55 7.39 0.23
N LYS A 118 -18.78 7.08 -0.21
CA LYS A 118 -19.36 5.73 -0.20
C LYS A 118 -18.60 4.75 -1.12
N ASN A 119 -18.14 5.25 -2.25
CA ASN A 119 -17.41 4.45 -3.24
C ASN A 119 -15.90 4.44 -3.02
N PHE A 120 -15.36 5.32 -2.18
CA PHE A 120 -13.95 5.39 -1.85
C PHE A 120 -13.42 4.05 -1.31
N ARG A 121 -12.20 3.67 -1.68
CA ARG A 121 -11.51 2.49 -1.15
C ARG A 121 -10.04 2.78 -0.88
N PHE A 122 -9.57 2.29 0.26
CA PHE A 122 -8.15 2.17 0.56
C PHE A 122 -7.75 0.71 0.44
N HIS A 123 -6.94 0.38 -0.56
CA HIS A 123 -6.48 -0.98 -0.84
C HIS A 123 -5.02 -1.13 -0.41
N HIS A 124 -4.77 -1.99 0.57
CA HIS A 124 -3.44 -2.35 1.03
C HIS A 124 -2.99 -3.68 0.43
N ILE A 125 -1.79 -3.69 -0.16
CA ILE A 125 -1.20 -4.92 -0.70
C ILE A 125 -0.33 -5.54 0.38
N SER A 126 -0.70 -6.75 0.82
CA SER A 126 0.01 -7.54 1.82
C SER A 126 0.94 -8.58 1.17
N THR A 127 1.23 -9.64 1.88
CA THR A 127 2.06 -10.78 1.48
C THR A 127 1.61 -12.02 2.24
N ASP A 128 1.76 -13.19 1.65
CA ASP A 128 1.54 -14.48 2.32
C ASP A 128 2.56 -14.76 3.44
N GLU A 129 3.71 -14.10 3.44
CA GLU A 129 4.71 -14.24 4.49
C GLU A 129 4.22 -13.81 5.89
N VAL A 130 3.09 -13.07 5.97
CA VAL A 130 2.46 -12.75 7.25
C VAL A 130 1.93 -13.98 7.98
N PHE A 131 1.72 -15.09 7.25
CA PHE A 131 1.26 -16.37 7.81
C PHE A 131 2.40 -17.26 8.31
N GLY A 132 3.66 -16.91 8.03
CA GLY A 132 4.86 -17.66 8.42
C GLY A 132 5.14 -18.87 7.53
N ASP A 133 5.68 -19.92 8.14
CA ASP A 133 6.09 -21.12 7.42
C ASP A 133 4.93 -22.08 7.19
N LEU A 134 4.92 -22.72 6.01
CA LEU A 134 3.96 -23.80 5.74
C LEU A 134 4.37 -25.08 6.46
N ALA A 135 3.52 -25.55 7.35
CA ALA A 135 3.70 -26.84 8.01
C ALA A 135 3.49 -27.98 7.00
N GLU A 136 4.30 -29.03 7.14
CA GLU A 136 4.07 -30.31 6.50
C GLU A 136 3.39 -31.23 7.51
N ILE A 137 2.17 -31.69 7.22
CA ILE A 137 1.39 -32.59 8.07
C ILE A 137 1.18 -33.89 7.29
N ASP A 138 1.63 -35.01 7.85
CA ASP A 138 1.52 -36.35 7.26
C ASP A 138 2.09 -36.42 5.81
N GLY A 139 3.21 -35.76 5.55
CA GLY A 139 3.87 -35.74 4.23
C GLY A 139 3.11 -34.92 3.18
N LYS A 140 2.09 -34.13 3.58
CA LYS A 140 1.32 -33.25 2.69
C LYS A 140 1.61 -31.79 2.98
N LYS A 141 1.96 -31.04 1.95
CA LYS A 141 2.08 -29.58 2.03
C LYS A 141 0.72 -28.97 2.36
N GLN A 142 0.71 -28.10 3.34
CA GLN A 142 -0.44 -27.28 3.66
C GLN A 142 -0.49 -26.04 2.75
N PHE A 143 -1.63 -25.35 2.72
CA PHE A 143 -1.79 -24.08 2.00
C PHE A 143 -2.32 -23.03 2.97
N PHE A 144 -1.92 -21.78 2.75
CA PHE A 144 -2.51 -20.64 3.46
C PHE A 144 -3.94 -20.39 2.99
N SER A 145 -4.73 -19.85 3.89
CA SER A 145 -6.09 -19.39 3.63
C SER A 145 -6.34 -18.12 4.45
N GLU A 146 -7.44 -17.44 4.19
CA GLU A 146 -7.85 -16.24 4.94
C GLU A 146 -8.14 -16.55 6.43
N LYS A 147 -8.19 -17.81 6.82
CA LYS A 147 -8.36 -18.28 8.21
C LYS A 147 -7.05 -18.64 8.89
N THR A 148 -5.94 -18.69 8.15
CA THR A 148 -4.62 -19.00 8.71
C THR A 148 -4.22 -17.90 9.68
N PRO A 149 -3.82 -18.21 10.92
CA PRO A 149 -3.33 -17.23 11.87
C PRO A 149 -2.04 -16.59 11.37
N TYR A 150 -1.84 -15.30 11.68
CA TYR A 150 -0.58 -14.61 11.42
C TYR A 150 0.51 -15.18 12.33
N ALA A 151 1.64 -15.54 11.73
CA ALA A 151 2.83 -16.07 12.39
C ALA A 151 4.12 -15.62 11.69
N PRO A 152 4.33 -14.29 11.50
CA PRO A 152 5.47 -13.78 10.73
C PRO A 152 6.80 -14.16 11.38
N SER A 153 7.77 -14.58 10.57
CA SER A 153 9.07 -15.12 11.03
C SER A 153 10.29 -14.25 10.67
N SER A 154 10.10 -13.14 9.98
CA SER A 154 11.18 -12.19 9.64
C SER A 154 10.80 -10.75 10.03
N PRO A 155 11.77 -9.82 10.15
CA PRO A 155 11.45 -8.40 10.36
C PRO A 155 10.58 -7.81 9.24
N TYR A 156 10.79 -8.21 7.99
CA TYR A 156 9.93 -7.86 6.87
C TYR A 156 8.50 -8.34 7.09
N SER A 157 8.29 -9.64 7.28
CA SER A 157 6.95 -10.21 7.45
C SER A 157 6.24 -9.67 8.69
N ALA A 158 6.98 -9.43 9.79
CA ALA A 158 6.46 -8.79 11.00
C ALA A 158 6.01 -7.34 10.72
N SER A 159 6.77 -6.58 9.92
CA SER A 159 6.39 -5.22 9.53
C SER A 159 5.13 -5.20 8.66
N LYS A 160 4.97 -6.16 7.74
CA LYS A 160 3.77 -6.31 6.91
C LYS A 160 2.56 -6.75 7.71
N ALA A 161 2.72 -7.74 8.62
CA ALA A 161 1.66 -8.13 9.54
C ALA A 161 1.19 -6.97 10.43
N SER A 162 2.13 -6.14 10.89
CA SER A 162 1.81 -4.91 11.64
C SER A 162 0.99 -3.92 10.81
N SER A 163 1.35 -3.73 9.53
CA SER A 163 0.59 -2.89 8.61
C SER A 163 -0.83 -3.39 8.43
N ASP A 164 -1.01 -4.70 8.21
CA ASP A 164 -2.33 -5.32 8.06
C ASP A 164 -3.20 -5.11 9.32
N HIS A 165 -2.59 -5.22 10.51
CA HIS A 165 -3.30 -4.93 11.76
C HIS A 165 -3.71 -3.46 11.88
N LEU A 166 -2.87 -2.51 11.42
CA LEU A 166 -3.24 -1.10 11.35
C LEU A 166 -4.44 -0.88 10.40
N ILE A 167 -4.41 -1.45 9.19
CA ILE A 167 -5.52 -1.36 8.23
C ILE A 167 -6.84 -1.85 8.85
N ARG A 168 -6.81 -3.03 9.49
CA ARG A 168 -7.99 -3.61 10.18
C ARG A 168 -8.47 -2.73 11.33
N ALA A 169 -7.54 -2.15 12.10
CA ALA A 169 -7.88 -1.26 13.21
C ALA A 169 -8.55 0.03 12.72
N TRP A 170 -8.05 0.65 11.65
CA TRP A 170 -8.65 1.85 11.04
C TRP A 170 -10.03 1.58 10.46
N HIS A 171 -10.21 0.43 9.82
CA HIS A 171 -11.53 -0.01 9.37
C HIS A 171 -12.50 -0.13 10.56
N ARG A 172 -12.14 -0.91 11.56
CA ARG A 172 -13.02 -1.23 12.69
C ARG A 172 -13.32 -0.02 13.58
N THR A 173 -12.31 0.82 13.83
CA THR A 173 -12.43 1.94 14.78
C THR A 173 -13.06 3.17 14.15
N TYR A 174 -12.69 3.46 12.92
CA TYR A 174 -13.06 4.72 12.25
C TYR A 174 -14.01 4.53 11.07
N GLY A 175 -14.28 3.30 10.67
CA GLY A 175 -15.14 2.99 9.52
C GLY A 175 -14.50 3.28 8.18
N LEU A 176 -13.16 3.50 8.12
CA LEU A 176 -12.47 3.75 6.85
C LEU A 176 -12.67 2.55 5.91
N PRO A 177 -13.16 2.75 4.67
CA PRO A 177 -13.42 1.65 3.74
C PRO A 177 -12.11 1.08 3.18
N THR A 178 -11.58 0.05 3.85
CA THR A 178 -10.31 -0.59 3.51
C THR A 178 -10.51 -2.00 2.99
N LEU A 179 -9.54 -2.48 2.21
CA LEU A 179 -9.37 -3.89 1.87
C LEU A 179 -7.88 -4.25 1.87
N ILE A 180 -7.58 -5.54 2.09
CA ILE A 180 -6.24 -6.13 2.11
C ILE A 180 -6.23 -7.31 1.15
N THR A 181 -5.20 -7.40 0.32
CA THR A 181 -4.97 -8.56 -0.56
C THR A 181 -3.50 -8.95 -0.55
#